data_5f1d2c702a7837c39c9c1d14d07a081b
#
_entry.id   5f1d2c702a7837c39c9c1d14d07a081b
#
_cell.length_a   1.000
_cell.length_b   1.000
_cell.length_c   1.000
_cell.angle_alpha   90.00
_cell.angle_beta   90.00
_cell.angle_gamma   90.00
#
_symmetry.space_group_name_H-M   'P 1'
#
loop_
_entity.id
_entity.type
_entity.pdbx_description
1 polymer ?
#
loop_
_entity_poly.entity_id
_entity_poly.type
_entity_poly.pdbx_seq_one_letter_code
_entity_poly.pdbx_strand_id
1 'polypeptide(L)'
;PSFITQLKTDERVKNVFPFINKAGILKSDSTLEGVVLKGLPADYNFEFFEKHLKRGVLPAYTDSTDSYEILLSEYTANIMNVDTGDRINLYFIDNADVRRRKPKIVGIFNTGLQEFDKQFAVAHLRAVQRVVETDHTYSKAAGYEVRLHDYKEIDVTKDHISTLLDYNYAINGIVDLYPTIFQWLEIVDTNVEVIIILMLLVAIIN
;
A
#
# COMPACT_ATOMS: atom_id res chain seq x y z
N PRO A 1 12.43 -16.03 -3.82
CA PRO A 1 13.48 -16.21 -2.79
C PRO A 1 13.08 -17.29 -1.79
N SER A 2 14.03 -18.07 -1.31
CA SER A 2 13.80 -19.21 -0.41
C SER A 2 13.15 -18.82 0.93
N PHE A 3 13.46 -17.62 1.43
CA PHE A 3 12.91 -17.11 2.68
C PHE A 3 11.37 -16.92 2.65
N ILE A 4 10.77 -16.71 1.47
CA ILE A 4 9.30 -16.55 1.38
C ILE A 4 8.56 -17.82 1.80
N THR A 5 9.11 -19.00 1.45
CA THR A 5 8.52 -20.27 1.87
C THR A 5 8.55 -20.42 3.38
N GLN A 6 9.64 -20.00 4.02
CA GLN A 6 9.78 -20.02 5.48
C GLN A 6 8.82 -19.02 6.14
N LEU A 7 8.68 -17.80 5.58
CA LEU A 7 7.74 -16.81 6.09
C LEU A 7 6.28 -17.29 6.04
N LYS A 8 5.91 -18.00 4.99
CA LYS A 8 4.54 -18.55 4.85
C LYS A 8 4.22 -19.67 5.84
N THR A 9 5.24 -20.26 6.47
CA THR A 9 5.06 -21.30 7.53
C THR A 9 5.14 -20.75 8.95
N ASP A 10 5.46 -19.47 9.12
CA ASP A 10 5.48 -18.80 10.42
C ASP A 10 4.05 -18.49 10.88
N GLU A 11 3.68 -19.00 12.06
CA GLU A 11 2.32 -18.87 12.62
C GLU A 11 1.89 -17.41 12.87
N ARG A 12 2.84 -16.49 13.00
CA ARG A 12 2.59 -15.05 13.16
C ARG A 12 2.19 -14.38 11.86
N VAL A 13 2.61 -14.97 10.72
CA VAL A 13 2.43 -14.40 9.38
C VAL A 13 1.09 -14.84 8.79
N LYS A 14 0.24 -13.86 8.54
CA LYS A 14 -1.06 -14.08 7.88
C LYS A 14 -0.92 -14.22 6.37
N ASN A 15 -0.19 -13.32 5.74
CA ASN A 15 0.01 -13.29 4.28
C ASN A 15 1.37 -12.69 3.91
N VAL A 16 1.88 -13.07 2.74
CA VAL A 16 3.07 -12.49 2.11
C VAL A 16 2.73 -12.19 0.65
N PHE A 17 2.73 -10.91 0.28
CA PHE A 17 2.41 -10.46 -1.07
C PHE A 17 3.61 -9.74 -1.70
N PRO A 18 3.99 -10.06 -2.94
CA PRO A 18 4.94 -9.25 -3.69
C PRO A 18 4.32 -7.92 -4.07
N PHE A 19 5.12 -6.86 -4.11
CA PHE A 19 4.69 -5.57 -4.64
C PHE A 19 5.76 -4.90 -5.48
N ILE A 20 5.35 -3.96 -6.31
CA ILE A 20 6.22 -3.02 -7.02
C ILE A 20 5.65 -1.62 -6.85
N ASN A 21 6.53 -0.67 -6.54
CA ASN A 21 6.21 0.74 -6.55
C ASN A 21 6.92 1.41 -7.74
N LYS A 22 6.17 2.13 -8.56
CA LYS A 22 6.73 2.93 -9.66
C LYS A 22 6.17 4.35 -9.63
N ALA A 23 7.05 5.32 -9.50
CA ALA A 23 6.67 6.72 -9.62
C ALA A 23 6.21 7.04 -11.04
N GLY A 24 5.16 7.82 -11.15
CA GLY A 24 4.59 8.28 -12.40
C GLY A 24 3.94 9.65 -12.26
N ILE A 25 3.53 10.20 -13.37
CA ILE A 25 2.85 11.50 -13.44
C ILE A 25 1.50 11.30 -14.11
N LEU A 26 0.44 11.58 -13.38
CA LEU A 26 -0.91 11.68 -13.91
C LEU A 26 -1.08 13.01 -14.62
N LYS A 27 -1.75 12.99 -15.76
CA LYS A 27 -2.05 14.20 -16.55
C LYS A 27 -3.52 14.20 -16.97
N SER A 28 -4.22 15.24 -16.58
CA SER A 28 -5.51 15.65 -17.15
C SER A 28 -5.32 16.85 -18.09
N ASP A 29 -6.39 17.46 -18.55
CA ASP A 29 -6.32 18.58 -19.52
C ASP A 29 -5.56 19.79 -18.96
N SER A 30 -5.67 20.07 -17.68
CA SER A 30 -5.10 21.25 -17.02
C SER A 30 -4.17 20.96 -15.86
N THR A 31 -4.04 19.71 -15.40
CA THR A 31 -3.36 19.38 -14.15
C THR A 31 -2.37 18.25 -14.33
N LEU A 32 -1.25 18.37 -13.64
CA LEU A 32 -0.22 17.33 -13.49
C LEU A 32 -0.09 16.98 -12.01
N GLU A 33 -0.12 15.70 -11.69
CA GLU A 33 0.03 15.20 -10.30
C GLU A 33 0.98 14.02 -10.26
N GLY A 34 1.94 14.08 -9.32
CA GLY A 34 2.85 12.97 -9.07
C GLY A 34 2.16 11.85 -8.29
N VAL A 35 2.36 10.60 -8.70
CA VAL A 35 1.77 9.45 -8.04
C VAL A 35 2.76 8.30 -7.98
N VAL A 36 2.71 7.51 -6.91
CA VAL A 36 3.36 6.21 -6.84
C VAL A 36 2.34 5.13 -7.15
N LEU A 37 2.51 4.45 -8.26
CA LEU A 37 1.68 3.32 -8.62
C LEU A 37 2.16 2.08 -7.88
N LYS A 38 1.35 1.59 -6.95
CA LYS A 38 1.59 0.36 -6.18
C LYS A 38 0.96 -0.81 -6.93
N GLY A 39 1.80 -1.68 -7.47
CA GLY A 39 1.39 -2.90 -8.15
C GLY A 39 1.18 -4.03 -7.16
N LEU A 40 -0.04 -4.59 -7.10
CA LEU A 40 -0.44 -5.68 -6.22
C LEU A 40 -0.85 -6.91 -7.03
N PRO A 41 -0.60 -8.15 -6.53
CA PRO A 41 -0.94 -9.37 -7.23
C PRO A 41 -2.46 -9.64 -7.26
N ALA A 42 -2.90 -10.59 -8.08
CA ALA A 42 -4.32 -10.92 -8.22
C ALA A 42 -4.93 -11.53 -6.94
N ASP A 43 -4.13 -12.26 -6.17
CA ASP A 43 -4.50 -12.90 -4.92
C ASP A 43 -4.36 -11.98 -3.68
N TYR A 44 -4.06 -10.68 -3.90
CA TYR A 44 -3.96 -9.71 -2.81
C TYR A 44 -5.30 -9.57 -2.07
N ASN A 45 -5.25 -9.54 -0.75
CA ASN A 45 -6.44 -9.28 0.07
C ASN A 45 -6.81 -7.79 0.02
N PHE A 46 -7.84 -7.46 -0.75
CA PHE A 46 -8.35 -6.09 -0.91
C PHE A 46 -9.33 -5.64 0.17
N GLU A 47 -9.54 -6.42 1.24
CA GLU A 47 -10.49 -6.09 2.34
C GLU A 47 -10.27 -4.67 2.90
N PHE A 48 -9.02 -4.22 3.00
CA PHE A 48 -8.71 -2.87 3.43
C PHE A 48 -9.26 -1.81 2.46
N PHE A 49 -9.04 -1.98 1.16
CA PHE A 49 -9.56 -1.05 0.16
C PHE A 49 -11.07 -1.14 0.01
N GLU A 50 -11.66 -2.31 0.21
CA GLU A 50 -13.11 -2.50 0.21
C GLU A 50 -13.80 -1.66 1.29
N LYS A 51 -13.27 -1.69 2.52
CA LYS A 51 -13.77 -0.88 3.65
C LYS A 51 -13.63 0.63 3.43
N HIS A 52 -12.67 1.05 2.61
CA HIS A 52 -12.37 2.45 2.35
C HIS A 52 -12.80 2.91 0.95
N LEU A 53 -13.47 2.07 0.18
CA LEU A 53 -13.99 2.40 -1.12
C LEU A 53 -15.12 3.43 -1.00
N LYS A 54 -15.02 4.54 -1.72
CA LYS A 54 -16.01 5.62 -1.75
C LYS A 54 -16.92 5.52 -2.97
N ARG A 55 -16.35 5.18 -4.13
CA ARG A 55 -17.05 5.08 -5.42
C ARG A 55 -16.48 3.97 -6.27
N GLY A 56 -17.29 3.38 -7.12
CA GLY A 56 -16.89 2.35 -8.06
C GLY A 56 -16.80 0.96 -7.45
N VAL A 57 -15.87 0.15 -7.96
CA VAL A 57 -15.67 -1.25 -7.57
C VAL A 57 -14.19 -1.54 -7.37
N LEU A 58 -13.90 -2.61 -6.65
CA LEU A 58 -12.54 -3.14 -6.58
C LEU A 58 -12.12 -3.71 -7.95
N PRO A 59 -10.84 -3.59 -8.32
CA PRO A 59 -10.36 -4.14 -9.57
C PRO A 59 -10.44 -5.68 -9.56
N ALA A 60 -10.90 -6.26 -10.64
CA ALA A 60 -10.91 -7.70 -10.85
C ALA A 60 -9.60 -8.12 -11.53
N TYR A 61 -8.51 -8.19 -10.79
CA TYR A 61 -7.24 -8.62 -11.33
C TYR A 61 -7.23 -10.13 -11.56
N THR A 62 -6.88 -10.53 -12.78
CA THR A 62 -6.57 -11.91 -13.11
C THR A 62 -5.19 -11.98 -13.74
N ASP A 63 -4.47 -13.06 -13.52
CA ASP A 63 -3.13 -13.25 -14.08
C ASP A 63 -3.07 -13.24 -15.61
N SER A 64 -4.20 -13.45 -16.26
CA SER A 64 -4.33 -13.49 -17.73
C SER A 64 -4.76 -12.16 -18.35
N THR A 65 -5.18 -11.17 -17.57
CA THR A 65 -5.73 -9.93 -18.12
C THR A 65 -4.69 -8.81 -18.19
N ASP A 66 -4.60 -8.19 -19.36
CA ASP A 66 -3.92 -6.94 -19.60
C ASP A 66 -4.73 -5.73 -19.05
N SER A 67 -5.44 -5.94 -17.96
CA SER A 67 -6.31 -4.93 -17.39
C SER A 67 -5.49 -3.76 -16.85
N TYR A 68 -5.54 -2.65 -17.56
CA TYR A 68 -5.03 -1.37 -17.06
C TYR A 68 -6.09 -0.66 -16.20
N GLU A 69 -6.53 -1.36 -15.16
CA GLU A 69 -7.44 -0.84 -14.15
C GLU A 69 -6.66 -0.31 -12.96
N ILE A 70 -7.09 0.84 -12.44
CA ILE A 70 -6.47 1.44 -11.25
C ILE A 70 -7.54 1.87 -10.23
N LEU A 71 -7.12 1.83 -8.96
CA LEU A 71 -7.79 2.57 -7.89
C LEU A 71 -7.04 3.88 -7.68
N LEU A 72 -7.77 4.98 -7.63
CA LEU A 72 -7.25 6.28 -7.22
C LEU A 72 -7.76 6.65 -5.83
N SER A 73 -6.99 7.47 -5.12
CA SER A 73 -7.53 8.12 -3.94
C SER A 73 -8.52 9.21 -4.31
N GLU A 74 -9.45 9.50 -3.42
CA GLU A 74 -10.40 10.60 -3.58
C GLU A 74 -9.69 11.96 -3.68
N TYR A 75 -8.58 12.13 -2.96
CA TYR A 75 -7.72 13.30 -3.07
C TYR A 75 -7.22 13.51 -4.51
N THR A 76 -6.59 12.48 -5.09
CA THR A 76 -6.06 12.56 -6.45
C THR A 76 -7.18 12.70 -7.49
N ALA A 77 -8.29 11.99 -7.33
CA ALA A 77 -9.43 12.07 -8.24
C ALA A 77 -10.02 13.48 -8.29
N ASN A 78 -10.17 14.14 -7.13
CA ASN A 78 -10.66 15.49 -7.03
C ASN A 78 -9.73 16.52 -7.68
N ILE A 79 -8.40 16.43 -7.43
CA ILE A 79 -7.42 17.33 -8.03
C ILE A 79 -7.40 17.17 -9.56
N MET A 80 -7.46 15.92 -10.03
CA MET A 80 -7.43 15.63 -11.46
C MET A 80 -8.76 15.85 -12.16
N ASN A 81 -9.84 16.10 -11.40
CA ASN A 81 -11.21 16.25 -11.88
C ASN A 81 -11.66 15.04 -12.72
N VAL A 82 -11.48 13.84 -12.16
CA VAL A 82 -11.81 12.55 -12.79
C VAL A 82 -12.68 11.70 -11.86
N ASP A 83 -13.44 10.77 -12.44
CA ASP A 83 -14.29 9.85 -11.68
C ASP A 83 -14.13 8.40 -12.18
N THR A 84 -14.83 7.49 -11.52
CA THR A 84 -14.91 6.08 -11.92
C THR A 84 -15.45 5.93 -13.32
N GLY A 85 -14.81 5.07 -14.11
CA GLY A 85 -15.11 4.89 -15.53
C GLY A 85 -14.22 5.69 -16.46
N ASP A 86 -13.64 6.80 -16.01
CA ASP A 86 -12.74 7.63 -16.78
C ASP A 86 -11.42 6.93 -17.09
N ARG A 87 -10.73 7.44 -18.11
CA ARG A 87 -9.35 7.03 -18.44
C ARG A 87 -8.43 8.23 -18.30
N ILE A 88 -7.37 8.07 -17.51
CA ILE A 88 -6.39 9.11 -17.25
C ILE A 88 -5.04 8.81 -17.90
N ASN A 89 -4.34 9.83 -18.40
CA ASN A 89 -2.97 9.65 -18.89
C ASN A 89 -2.00 9.51 -17.72
N LEU A 90 -1.21 8.45 -17.74
CA LEU A 90 -0.16 8.16 -16.77
C LEU A 90 1.18 8.04 -17.52
N TYR A 91 2.13 8.85 -17.14
CA TYR A 91 3.46 8.90 -17.73
C TYR A 91 4.48 8.36 -16.73
N PHE A 92 5.37 7.51 -17.24
CA PHE A 92 6.53 7.02 -16.51
C PHE A 92 7.77 7.54 -17.20
N ILE A 93 8.68 8.13 -16.44
CA ILE A 93 9.93 8.69 -16.94
C ILE A 93 11.06 7.80 -16.40
N ASP A 94 11.84 7.23 -17.32
CA ASP A 94 12.98 6.36 -17.02
C ASP A 94 14.15 6.76 -17.93
N ASN A 95 15.19 7.36 -17.37
CA ASN A 95 16.44 7.75 -18.06
C ASN A 95 16.27 8.53 -19.38
N ALA A 96 15.36 9.14 -19.80
CA ALA A 96 15.04 9.79 -21.08
C ALA A 96 13.96 9.04 -21.92
N ASP A 97 13.53 7.85 -21.49
CA ASP A 97 12.40 7.17 -22.11
C ASP A 97 11.10 7.55 -21.37
N VAL A 98 10.10 7.99 -22.12
CA VAL A 98 8.79 8.38 -21.58
C VAL A 98 7.76 7.36 -22.04
N ARG A 99 7.27 6.56 -21.10
CA ARG A 99 6.24 5.57 -21.38
C ARG A 99 4.89 6.07 -20.92
N ARG A 100 3.96 6.19 -21.88
CA ARG A 100 2.58 6.57 -21.59
C ARG A 100 1.70 5.34 -21.47
N ARG A 101 0.81 5.37 -20.46
CA ARG A 101 -0.30 4.43 -20.29
C ARG A 101 -1.60 5.25 -20.11
N LYS A 102 -2.74 4.58 -20.37
CA LYS A 102 -4.05 5.21 -20.19
C LYS A 102 -4.98 4.26 -19.41
N PRO A 103 -4.70 4.06 -18.09
CA PRO A 103 -5.52 3.18 -17.27
C PRO A 103 -6.95 3.70 -17.14
N LYS A 104 -7.88 2.76 -16.86
CA LYS A 104 -9.26 3.05 -16.48
C LYS A 104 -9.36 3.10 -14.95
N ILE A 105 -9.99 4.15 -14.44
CA ILE A 105 -10.30 4.29 -13.02
C ILE A 105 -11.53 3.43 -12.73
N VAL A 106 -11.38 2.38 -11.92
CA VAL A 106 -12.50 1.48 -11.58
C VAL A 106 -13.05 1.75 -10.20
N GLY A 107 -12.24 2.31 -9.31
CA GLY A 107 -12.68 2.67 -7.97
C GLY A 107 -11.90 3.84 -7.40
N ILE A 108 -12.54 4.52 -6.46
CA ILE A 108 -11.98 5.65 -5.72
C ILE A 108 -12.07 5.33 -4.23
N PHE A 109 -10.92 5.39 -3.56
CA PHE A 109 -10.80 5.10 -2.13
C PHE A 109 -10.42 6.35 -1.32
N ASN A 110 -10.71 6.31 -0.02
CA ASN A 110 -10.24 7.28 0.96
C ASN A 110 -9.91 6.54 2.26
N THR A 111 -8.63 6.40 2.56
CA THR A 111 -8.17 5.68 3.75
C THR A 111 -8.23 6.52 5.01
N GLY A 112 -8.36 7.84 4.88
CA GLY A 112 -8.21 8.80 5.97
C GLY A 112 -6.75 9.12 6.33
N LEU A 113 -5.78 8.43 5.74
CA LEU A 113 -4.36 8.69 5.88
C LEU A 113 -3.90 9.61 4.74
N GLN A 114 -3.86 10.91 5.01
CA GLN A 114 -3.60 11.92 3.98
C GLN A 114 -2.30 11.68 3.19
N GLU A 115 -1.23 11.26 3.85
CA GLU A 115 0.06 11.01 3.21
C GLU A 115 -0.03 9.85 2.21
N PHE A 116 -0.75 8.78 2.59
CA PHE A 116 -1.01 7.66 1.71
C PHE A 116 -1.92 8.05 0.54
N ASP A 117 -3.03 8.73 0.84
CA ASP A 117 -4.03 9.13 -0.15
C ASP A 117 -3.49 10.13 -1.18
N LYS A 118 -2.53 10.99 -0.79
CA LYS A 118 -1.84 11.89 -1.72
C LYS A 118 -0.83 11.21 -2.61
N GLN A 119 -0.23 10.14 -2.14
CA GLN A 119 0.93 9.56 -2.79
C GLN A 119 0.58 8.36 -3.67
N PHE A 120 -0.36 7.50 -3.26
CA PHE A 120 -0.54 6.19 -3.87
C PHE A 120 -1.78 6.06 -4.75
N ALA A 121 -1.57 5.37 -5.89
CA ALA A 121 -2.61 4.71 -6.67
C ALA A 121 -2.30 3.21 -6.72
N VAL A 122 -3.33 2.37 -6.89
CA VAL A 122 -3.18 0.91 -6.90
C VAL A 122 -3.47 0.36 -8.27
N ALA A 123 -2.63 -0.56 -8.73
CA ALA A 123 -2.75 -1.25 -10.01
C ALA A 123 -2.42 -2.74 -9.89
N HIS A 124 -2.66 -3.49 -10.94
CA HIS A 124 -2.21 -4.88 -11.02
C HIS A 124 -0.68 -4.97 -11.10
N LEU A 125 -0.08 -5.90 -10.36
CA LEU A 125 1.37 -6.11 -10.29
C LEU A 125 1.99 -6.23 -11.69
N ARG A 126 1.43 -7.05 -12.57
CA ARG A 126 1.95 -7.24 -13.93
C ARG A 126 1.87 -6.00 -14.79
N ALA A 127 0.85 -5.14 -14.59
CA ALA A 127 0.75 -3.89 -15.33
C ALA A 127 1.90 -2.94 -14.98
N VAL A 128 2.33 -2.93 -13.71
CA VAL A 128 3.47 -2.14 -13.24
C VAL A 128 4.79 -2.78 -13.67
N GLN A 129 4.92 -4.10 -13.58
CA GLN A 129 6.11 -4.83 -14.05
C GLN A 129 6.43 -4.51 -15.52
N ARG A 130 5.44 -4.49 -16.40
CA ARG A 130 5.60 -4.13 -17.83
C ARG A 130 6.09 -2.70 -18.08
N VAL A 131 6.00 -1.85 -17.09
CA VAL A 131 6.55 -0.50 -17.16
C VAL A 131 7.99 -0.46 -16.67
N VAL A 132 8.32 -1.27 -15.68
CA VAL A 132 9.65 -1.33 -15.06
C VAL A 132 10.63 -2.16 -15.91
N GLU A 133 10.15 -3.28 -16.45
CA GLU A 133 11.00 -4.25 -17.17
C GLU A 133 10.93 -4.05 -18.68
N THR A 134 12.10 -3.96 -19.31
CA THR A 134 12.22 -3.82 -20.78
C THR A 134 12.33 -5.16 -21.50
N ASP A 135 12.70 -6.23 -20.79
CA ASP A 135 13.03 -7.54 -21.37
C ASP A 135 11.93 -8.60 -21.24
N HIS A 136 10.73 -8.21 -20.80
CA HIS A 136 9.57 -9.09 -20.62
C HIS A 136 9.75 -10.25 -19.62
N THR A 137 10.80 -10.24 -18.83
CA THR A 137 10.99 -11.19 -17.72
C THR A 137 10.26 -10.69 -16.45
N TYR A 138 8.95 -10.82 -16.41
CA TYR A 138 8.06 -10.34 -15.30
C TYR A 138 8.28 -11.04 -13.95
N SER A 139 9.53 -11.21 -13.52
CA SER A 139 9.87 -12.00 -12.33
C SER A 139 10.25 -11.18 -11.09
N LYS A 140 10.44 -9.86 -11.23
CA LYS A 140 10.97 -9.04 -10.14
C LYS A 140 9.86 -8.34 -9.37
N ALA A 141 9.87 -8.53 -8.05
CA ALA A 141 9.18 -7.68 -7.09
C ALA A 141 10.17 -6.65 -6.53
N ALA A 142 9.71 -5.45 -6.22
CA ALA A 142 10.51 -4.46 -5.50
C ALA A 142 10.64 -4.82 -4.02
N GLY A 143 9.66 -5.55 -3.49
CA GLY A 143 9.63 -6.01 -2.12
C GLY A 143 8.47 -6.96 -1.84
N TYR A 144 8.35 -7.33 -0.58
CA TYR A 144 7.28 -8.18 -0.08
C TYR A 144 6.60 -7.51 1.11
N GLU A 145 5.30 -7.44 1.06
CA GLU A 145 4.45 -6.99 2.15
C GLU A 145 4.06 -8.20 2.99
N VAL A 146 4.55 -8.22 4.24
CA VAL A 146 4.26 -9.28 5.20
C VAL A 146 3.18 -8.78 6.15
N ARG A 147 2.04 -9.45 6.17
CA ARG A 147 0.94 -9.15 7.10
C ARG A 147 0.96 -10.12 8.25
N LEU A 148 0.84 -9.59 9.45
CA LEU A 148 0.78 -10.36 10.68
C LEU A 148 -0.67 -10.57 11.13
N HIS A 149 -0.88 -11.58 11.99
CA HIS A 149 -2.16 -11.78 12.68
C HIS A 149 -2.35 -10.72 13.77
N ASP A 150 -1.29 -10.39 14.52
CA ASP A 150 -1.27 -9.35 15.55
C ASP A 150 -0.13 -8.35 15.26
N TYR A 151 -0.46 -7.06 15.20
CA TYR A 151 0.54 -6.00 14.97
C TYR A 151 1.52 -5.84 16.14
N LYS A 152 1.17 -6.28 17.34
CA LYS A 152 2.04 -6.26 18.52
C LYS A 152 3.27 -7.17 18.37
N GLU A 153 3.23 -8.12 17.46
CA GLU A 153 4.32 -9.05 17.18
C GLU A 153 5.30 -8.52 16.12
N ILE A 154 5.17 -7.24 15.70
CA ILE A 154 6.00 -6.65 14.64
C ILE A 154 7.48 -6.77 14.97
N ASP A 155 7.92 -6.37 16.15
CA ASP A 155 9.35 -6.31 16.51
C ASP A 155 9.96 -7.71 16.58
N VAL A 156 9.28 -8.64 17.26
CA VAL A 156 9.72 -10.04 17.35
C VAL A 156 9.78 -10.69 15.96
N THR A 157 8.81 -10.38 15.11
CA THR A 157 8.78 -10.92 13.75
C THR A 157 9.84 -10.28 12.86
N LYS A 158 10.12 -8.97 13.00
CA LYS A 158 11.24 -8.29 12.32
C LYS A 158 12.56 -8.94 12.65
N ASP A 159 12.82 -9.19 13.93
CA ASP A 159 14.05 -9.84 14.40
C ASP A 159 14.18 -11.24 13.80
N HIS A 160 13.11 -12.02 13.80
CA HIS A 160 13.11 -13.34 13.18
C HIS A 160 13.36 -13.27 11.67
N ILE A 161 12.65 -12.40 10.95
CA ILE A 161 12.84 -12.22 9.50
C ILE A 161 14.27 -11.78 9.20
N SER A 162 14.88 -10.92 10.03
CA SER A 162 16.23 -10.44 9.82
C SER A 162 17.27 -11.59 9.79
N THR A 163 17.01 -12.66 10.53
CA THR A 163 17.90 -13.85 10.53
C THR A 163 17.78 -14.69 9.27
N LEU A 164 16.69 -14.53 8.51
CA LEU A 164 16.39 -15.28 7.28
C LEU A 164 16.85 -14.56 6.01
N LEU A 165 17.16 -13.25 6.12
CA LEU A 165 17.48 -12.41 4.97
C LEU A 165 18.98 -12.26 4.78
N ASP A 166 19.36 -12.20 3.49
CA ASP A 166 20.70 -11.78 3.10
C ASP A 166 20.84 -10.25 3.24
N TYR A 167 22.09 -9.77 3.30
CA TYR A 167 22.45 -8.35 3.44
C TYR A 167 21.85 -7.41 2.35
N ASN A 168 21.33 -7.96 1.26
CA ASN A 168 20.72 -7.20 0.17
C ASN A 168 19.28 -6.77 0.44
N TYR A 169 18.67 -7.24 1.53
CA TYR A 169 17.28 -6.93 1.88
C TYR A 169 17.23 -6.02 3.09
N ALA A 170 16.34 -5.03 3.04
CA ALA A 170 15.99 -4.18 4.17
C ALA A 170 14.61 -4.55 4.70
N ILE A 171 14.45 -4.54 6.02
CA ILE A 171 13.16 -4.74 6.68
C ILE A 171 12.73 -3.41 7.27
N ASN A 172 11.51 -2.99 6.94
CA ASN A 172 10.88 -1.84 7.55
C ASN A 172 9.54 -2.29 8.16
N GLY A 173 9.34 -2.01 9.44
CA GLY A 173 8.03 -2.15 10.06
C GLY A 173 7.13 -0.97 9.70
N ILE A 174 5.82 -1.13 9.80
CA ILE A 174 4.87 -0.03 9.57
C ILE A 174 5.12 1.13 10.55
N VAL A 175 5.58 0.82 11.77
CA VAL A 175 5.95 1.80 12.80
C VAL A 175 7.14 2.66 12.34
N ASP A 176 8.13 2.04 11.67
CA ASP A 176 9.31 2.73 11.14
C ASP A 176 8.94 3.65 9.96
N LEU A 177 7.94 3.26 9.16
CA LEU A 177 7.50 4.02 8.00
C LEU A 177 6.59 5.20 8.38
N TYR A 178 5.81 5.06 9.44
CA TYR A 178 4.84 6.06 9.88
C TYR A 178 4.96 6.37 11.39
N PRO A 179 6.14 6.79 11.88
CA PRO A 179 6.40 6.96 13.31
C PRO A 179 5.46 7.96 13.97
N THR A 180 5.11 9.04 13.29
CA THR A 180 4.22 10.07 13.83
C THR A 180 2.83 9.53 14.19
N ILE A 181 2.28 8.62 13.39
CA ILE A 181 0.97 8.02 13.63
C ILE A 181 1.03 7.13 14.88
N PHE A 182 2.06 6.30 14.98
CA PHE A 182 2.21 5.37 16.11
C PHE A 182 2.55 6.08 17.41
N GLN A 183 3.38 7.12 17.39
CA GLN A 183 3.64 7.97 18.55
C GLN A 183 2.35 8.65 19.05
N TRP A 184 1.51 9.13 18.13
CA TRP A 184 0.23 9.72 18.54
C TRP A 184 -0.72 8.68 19.16
N LEU A 185 -0.78 7.45 18.63
CA LEU A 185 -1.57 6.36 19.21
C LEU A 185 -1.08 6.00 20.61
N GLU A 186 0.23 5.93 20.83
CA GLU A 186 0.83 5.65 22.13
C GLU A 186 0.47 6.73 23.18
N ILE A 187 0.47 8.00 22.76
CA ILE A 187 0.03 9.11 23.63
C ILE A 187 -1.44 8.96 24.01
N VAL A 188 -2.30 8.57 23.08
CA VAL A 188 -3.73 8.36 23.34
C VAL A 188 -3.95 7.20 24.31
N ASP A 189 -3.26 6.09 24.13
CA ASP A 189 -3.35 4.92 25.01
C ASP A 189 -2.90 5.27 26.43
N THR A 190 -1.78 5.99 26.58
CA THR A 190 -1.27 6.45 27.87
C THR A 190 -2.26 7.39 28.56
N ASN A 191 -2.89 8.30 27.83
CA ASN A 191 -3.88 9.21 28.38
C ASN A 191 -5.13 8.47 28.91
N VAL A 192 -5.58 7.44 28.20
CA VAL A 192 -6.71 6.59 28.64
C VAL A 192 -6.37 5.88 29.95
N GLU A 193 -5.18 5.34 30.09
CA GLU A 193 -4.72 4.67 31.31
C GLU A 193 -4.69 5.64 32.50
N VAL A 194 -4.14 6.83 32.32
CA VAL A 194 -4.12 7.88 33.35
C VAL A 194 -5.55 8.28 33.78
N ILE A 195 -6.47 8.45 32.83
CA ILE A 195 -7.86 8.78 33.12
C ILE A 195 -8.53 7.67 33.95
N ILE A 196 -8.32 6.40 33.60
CA ILE A 196 -8.87 5.25 34.36
C ILE A 196 -8.32 5.26 35.79
N ILE A 197 -7.02 5.47 35.99
CA ILE A 197 -6.40 5.53 37.30
C ILE A 197 -7.01 6.69 38.16
N LEU A 198 -7.18 7.85 37.55
CA LEU A 198 -7.80 9.01 38.23
C LEU A 198 -9.26 8.73 38.60
N MET A 199 -10.03 8.10 37.71
CA MET A 199 -11.41 7.72 38.00
C MET A 199 -11.50 6.71 39.15
N LEU A 200 -10.61 5.71 39.21
CA LEU A 200 -10.52 4.77 40.32
C LEU A 200 -10.17 5.44 41.65
N LEU A 201 -9.21 6.39 41.64
CA LEU A 201 -8.84 7.17 42.81
C LEU A 201 -10.03 7.97 43.33
N VAL A 202 -10.74 8.67 42.45
CA VAL A 202 -11.94 9.45 42.84
C VAL A 202 -13.03 8.52 43.40
N ALA A 203 -13.23 7.36 42.82
CA ALA A 203 -14.22 6.37 43.30
C ALA A 203 -13.86 5.82 44.69
N ILE A 204 -12.58 5.66 45.01
CA ILE A 204 -12.13 5.21 46.34
C ILE A 204 -12.28 6.30 47.39
N ILE A 205 -12.08 7.58 47.05
CA ILE A 205 -12.18 8.71 47.96
C ILE A 205 -13.65 9.07 48.28
N ASN A 206 -14.56 8.80 47.38
CA ASN A 206 -16.00 9.13 47.53
C ASN A 206 -16.76 8.00 48.22
#